data_a91737fcd9a31281514b976e80949681
#
_entry.id   a91737fcd9a31281514b976e80949681
#
_cell.length_a   1.000
_cell.length_b   1.000
_cell.length_c   1.000
_cell.angle_alpha   90.00
_cell.angle_beta   90.00
_cell.angle_gamma   90.00
#
_symmetry.space_group_name_H-M   'P 1'
#
loop_
_entity.id
_entity.type
_entity.pdbx_description
1 polymer ?
#
loop_
_entity_poly.entity_id
_entity_poly.type
_entity_poly.pdbx_seq_one_letter_code
_entity_poly.pdbx_strand_id
1 'polypeptide(L)'
;MALTLVFSSFSKAVSQALDPAFRAVLLKGIALAIGFLFVVFLIIGQLANWFFAGTISIPFIGDFDTSAAISIASIFMSLVLSVFLMVPVASLMSSFFIDDVAKAVETKHYPHLPDATPTSFSQSLRDTANFLGLIIVANMFALILYLLFAPFAPLIFWSVNGYLLGREYFQLVAARRVGRADAKRLWRKHIGTLWIAGICMAAPLSIPLANLFVPILAAATFTHLFHSLTSVPYAGTNLDHEQ
;
A
#
# COMPACT_ATOMS: atom_id res chain seq x y z
N MET A 1 25.35 -8.93 -0.90
CA MET A 1 25.22 -7.47 -1.08
C MET A 1 23.75 -7.00 -1.10
N ALA A 2 22.88 -7.51 -1.99
CA ALA A 2 21.47 -7.08 -2.03
C ALA A 2 20.71 -7.35 -0.72
N LEU A 3 20.79 -8.56 -0.15
CA LEU A 3 20.13 -8.92 1.10
C LEU A 3 20.59 -8.06 2.29
N THR A 4 21.89 -7.79 2.40
CA THR A 4 22.45 -6.96 3.47
C THR A 4 21.87 -5.53 3.39
N LEU A 5 21.74 -5.01 2.17
CA LEU A 5 21.21 -3.66 1.92
C LEU A 5 19.72 -3.58 2.25
N VAL A 6 18.95 -4.59 1.87
CA VAL A 6 17.53 -4.71 2.21
C VAL A 6 17.34 -4.80 3.71
N PHE A 7 18.08 -5.68 4.39
CA PHE A 7 17.97 -5.87 5.82
C PHE A 7 18.39 -4.63 6.62
N SER A 8 19.47 -3.95 6.21
CA SER A 8 19.91 -2.68 6.82
C SER A 8 18.84 -1.59 6.67
N SER A 9 18.26 -1.45 5.47
CA SER A 9 17.19 -0.46 5.21
C SER A 9 15.93 -0.74 6.02
N PHE A 10 15.54 -2.01 6.10
CA PHE A 10 14.41 -2.44 6.92
C PHE A 10 14.66 -2.21 8.42
N SER A 11 15.84 -2.58 8.93
CA SER A 11 16.20 -2.36 10.32
C SER A 11 16.16 -0.88 10.71
N LYS A 12 16.65 0.00 9.84
CA LYS A 12 16.55 1.46 10.03
C LYS A 12 15.10 1.94 10.08
N ALA A 13 14.25 1.46 9.17
CA ALA A 13 12.83 1.80 9.16
C ALA A 13 12.12 1.36 10.44
N VAL A 14 12.39 0.13 10.92
CA VAL A 14 11.81 -0.39 12.16
C VAL A 14 12.31 0.39 13.38
N SER A 15 13.60 0.69 13.45
CA SER A 15 14.14 1.49 14.58
C SER A 15 13.55 2.90 14.61
N GLN A 16 13.26 3.48 13.45
CA GLN A 16 12.64 4.79 13.34
C GLN A 16 11.14 4.78 13.67
N ALA A 17 10.46 3.63 13.60
CA ALA A 17 9.06 3.50 14.00
C ALA A 17 8.80 3.90 15.47
N LEU A 18 9.84 3.89 16.30
CA LEU A 18 9.80 4.33 17.70
C LEU A 18 9.95 5.85 17.88
N ASP A 19 10.33 6.57 16.83
CA ASP A 19 10.48 8.03 16.90
C ASP A 19 9.14 8.77 17.03
N PRO A 20 9.08 9.84 17.85
CA PRO A 20 7.85 10.60 18.03
C PRO A 20 7.28 11.18 16.72
N ALA A 21 8.14 11.73 15.86
CA ALA A 21 7.72 12.28 14.56
C ALA A 21 7.15 11.20 13.63
N PHE A 22 7.79 10.04 13.57
CA PHE A 22 7.33 8.92 12.77
C PHE A 22 6.05 8.29 13.34
N ARG A 23 5.97 8.16 14.68
CA ARG A 23 4.76 7.69 15.35
C ARG A 23 3.56 8.59 15.12
N ALA A 24 3.76 9.91 15.04
CA ALA A 24 2.67 10.85 14.72
C ALA A 24 2.11 10.58 13.31
N VAL A 25 2.96 10.38 12.30
CA VAL A 25 2.54 10.03 10.93
C VAL A 25 1.84 8.67 10.93
N LEU A 26 2.41 7.67 11.63
CA LEU A 26 1.83 6.34 11.77
C LEU A 26 0.43 6.39 12.38
N LEU A 27 0.29 7.04 13.54
CA LEU A 27 -1.00 7.16 14.25
C LEU A 27 -2.03 7.91 13.42
N LYS A 28 -1.64 8.98 12.73
CA LYS A 28 -2.50 9.72 11.81
C LYS A 28 -2.99 8.82 10.66
N GLY A 29 -2.09 8.01 10.08
CA GLY A 29 -2.44 7.05 9.03
C GLY A 29 -3.43 5.99 9.50
N ILE A 30 -3.18 5.41 10.66
CA ILE A 30 -4.07 4.42 11.30
C ILE A 30 -5.44 5.05 11.59
N ALA A 31 -5.45 6.23 12.21
CA ALA A 31 -6.70 6.93 12.56
C ALA A 31 -7.54 7.23 11.32
N LEU A 32 -6.91 7.69 10.23
CA LEU A 32 -7.60 7.96 8.98
C LEU A 32 -8.11 6.67 8.31
N ALA A 33 -7.34 5.59 8.33
CA ALA A 33 -7.79 4.30 7.80
C ALA A 33 -9.00 3.75 8.57
N ILE A 34 -8.96 3.80 9.91
CA ILE A 34 -10.09 3.41 10.76
C ILE A 34 -11.29 4.32 10.51
N GLY A 35 -11.08 5.65 10.46
CA GLY A 35 -12.14 6.61 10.18
C GLY A 35 -12.80 6.38 8.83
N PHE A 36 -12.02 6.10 7.79
CA PHE A 36 -12.54 5.78 6.46
C PHE A 36 -13.36 4.47 6.47
N LEU A 37 -12.85 3.40 7.08
CA LEU A 37 -13.59 2.14 7.21
C LEU A 37 -14.89 2.32 7.99
N PHE A 38 -14.88 3.15 9.04
CA PHE A 38 -16.07 3.47 9.81
C PHE A 38 -17.11 4.23 8.97
N VAL A 39 -16.69 5.20 8.16
CA VAL A 39 -17.59 5.89 7.22
C VAL A 39 -18.18 4.93 6.21
N VAL A 40 -17.37 4.04 5.63
CA VAL A 40 -17.86 3.00 4.71
C VAL A 40 -18.88 2.08 5.40
N PHE A 41 -18.60 1.68 6.64
CA PHE A 41 -19.53 0.89 7.45
C PHE A 41 -20.88 1.60 7.62
N LEU A 42 -20.88 2.90 7.96
CA LEU A 42 -22.11 3.69 8.10
C LEU A 42 -22.87 3.79 6.78
N ILE A 43 -22.17 4.04 5.66
CA ILE A 43 -22.80 4.15 4.33
C ILE A 43 -23.46 2.83 3.94
N ILE A 44 -22.81 1.69 4.15
CA ILE A 44 -23.35 0.36 3.82
C ILE A 44 -24.58 0.07 4.67
N GLY A 45 -24.51 0.34 5.99
CA GLY A 45 -25.63 0.17 6.90
C GLY A 45 -26.84 1.01 6.49
N GLN A 46 -26.59 2.26 6.12
CA GLN A 46 -27.65 3.16 5.67
C GLN A 46 -28.27 2.73 4.34
N LEU A 47 -27.46 2.33 3.38
CA LEU A 47 -27.92 1.79 2.10
C LEU A 47 -28.72 0.50 2.29
N ALA A 48 -28.24 -0.42 3.12
CA ALA A 48 -28.94 -1.66 3.41
C ALA A 48 -30.33 -1.40 4.02
N ASN A 49 -30.41 -0.47 4.98
CA ASN A 49 -31.69 -0.08 5.55
C ASN A 49 -32.60 0.60 4.54
N TRP A 50 -32.08 1.46 3.67
CA TRP A 50 -32.87 2.16 2.66
C TRP A 50 -33.45 1.23 1.61
N PHE A 51 -32.70 0.22 1.16
CA PHE A 51 -33.12 -0.69 0.10
C PHE A 51 -33.94 -1.90 0.61
N PHE A 52 -33.69 -2.34 1.83
CA PHE A 52 -34.16 -3.65 2.30
C PHE A 52 -34.99 -3.61 3.59
N ALA A 53 -34.96 -2.51 4.37
CA ALA A 53 -35.77 -2.43 5.59
C ALA A 53 -37.25 -2.24 5.23
N GLY A 54 -38.09 -3.05 5.81
CA GLY A 54 -39.54 -3.00 5.60
C GLY A 54 -40.23 -4.25 6.13
N THR A 55 -41.53 -4.28 5.94
CA THR A 55 -42.34 -5.42 6.26
C THR A 55 -42.54 -6.26 5.02
N ILE A 56 -42.16 -7.52 5.06
CA ILE A 56 -42.45 -8.49 3.99
C ILE A 56 -43.73 -9.22 4.35
N SER A 57 -44.80 -9.02 3.57
CA SER A 57 -46.05 -9.77 3.65
C SER A 57 -45.93 -11.04 2.84
N ILE A 58 -45.97 -12.18 3.53
CA ILE A 58 -46.03 -13.50 2.88
C ILE A 58 -47.47 -13.97 2.88
N PRO A 59 -48.08 -14.21 1.69
CA PRO A 59 -49.45 -14.73 1.63
C PRO A 59 -49.60 -16.00 2.49
N PHE A 60 -50.63 -16.03 3.31
CA PHE A 60 -50.98 -17.12 4.24
C PHE A 60 -50.11 -17.29 5.50
N ILE A 61 -49.01 -16.53 5.67
CA ILE A 61 -48.08 -16.65 6.81
C ILE A 61 -48.12 -15.41 7.70
N GLY A 62 -48.34 -14.24 7.09
CA GLY A 62 -48.43 -12.96 7.80
C GLY A 62 -47.29 -11.99 7.47
N ASP A 63 -47.25 -10.89 8.23
CA ASP A 63 -46.27 -9.81 8.07
C ASP A 63 -45.07 -10.05 8.97
N PHE A 64 -43.88 -10.00 8.35
CA PHE A 64 -42.59 -10.11 9.06
C PHE A 64 -41.86 -8.79 9.00
N ASP A 65 -41.51 -8.22 10.16
CA ASP A 65 -40.61 -7.12 10.26
C ASP A 65 -39.17 -7.59 10.02
N THR A 66 -38.60 -7.17 8.89
CA THR A 66 -37.26 -7.56 8.47
C THR A 66 -36.16 -6.64 9.01
N SER A 67 -36.51 -5.56 9.73
CA SER A 67 -35.57 -4.52 10.16
C SER A 67 -34.44 -5.07 11.04
N ALA A 68 -34.75 -5.92 12.00
CA ALA A 68 -33.76 -6.55 12.88
C ALA A 68 -32.84 -7.51 12.11
N ALA A 69 -33.41 -8.36 11.25
CA ALA A 69 -32.63 -9.30 10.43
C ALA A 69 -31.71 -8.59 9.44
N ILE A 70 -32.19 -7.50 8.83
CA ILE A 70 -31.39 -6.68 7.91
C ILE A 70 -30.29 -5.93 8.65
N SER A 71 -30.55 -5.45 9.87
CA SER A 71 -29.53 -4.81 10.69
C SER A 71 -28.41 -5.78 11.04
N ILE A 72 -28.71 -6.99 11.44
CA ILE A 72 -27.72 -8.04 11.71
C ILE A 72 -26.96 -8.43 10.43
N ALA A 73 -27.66 -8.64 9.33
CA ALA A 73 -27.08 -8.98 8.04
C ALA A 73 -26.16 -7.86 7.52
N SER A 74 -26.54 -6.58 7.70
CA SER A 74 -25.73 -5.43 7.29
C SER A 74 -24.45 -5.30 8.12
N ILE A 75 -24.50 -5.59 9.42
CA ILE A 75 -23.31 -5.63 10.27
C ILE A 75 -22.36 -6.72 9.77
N PHE A 76 -22.85 -7.92 9.54
CA PHE A 76 -22.03 -9.03 9.04
C PHE A 76 -21.44 -8.71 7.66
N MET A 77 -22.27 -8.21 6.73
CA MET A 77 -21.82 -7.81 5.39
C MET A 77 -20.77 -6.70 5.45
N SER A 78 -20.95 -5.73 6.34
CA SER A 78 -19.98 -4.63 6.54
C SER A 78 -18.66 -5.14 7.08
N LEU A 79 -18.66 -6.12 7.99
CA LEU A 79 -17.44 -6.76 8.49
C LEU A 79 -16.72 -7.52 7.36
N VAL A 80 -17.43 -8.32 6.59
CA VAL A 80 -16.86 -9.02 5.43
C VAL A 80 -16.29 -8.03 4.42
N LEU A 81 -17.06 -7.01 4.07
CA LEU A 81 -16.63 -6.01 3.10
C LEU A 81 -15.46 -5.15 3.61
N SER A 82 -15.38 -4.89 4.91
CA SER A 82 -14.23 -4.20 5.53
C SER A 82 -12.92 -4.96 5.31
N VAL A 83 -12.95 -6.29 5.38
CA VAL A 83 -11.76 -7.12 5.10
C VAL A 83 -11.36 -6.97 3.62
N PHE A 84 -12.30 -6.98 2.69
CA PHE A 84 -12.01 -6.79 1.26
C PHE A 84 -11.56 -5.35 0.95
N LEU A 85 -12.13 -4.35 1.61
CA LEU A 85 -11.78 -2.94 1.44
C LEU A 85 -10.47 -2.56 2.13
N MET A 86 -9.99 -3.35 3.07
CA MET A 86 -8.75 -3.08 3.78
C MET A 86 -7.56 -2.87 2.84
N VAL A 87 -7.45 -3.68 1.77
CA VAL A 87 -6.35 -3.56 0.80
C VAL A 87 -6.44 -2.27 -0.02
N PRO A 88 -7.54 -1.95 -0.72
CA PRO A 88 -7.64 -0.68 -1.45
C PRO A 88 -7.56 0.55 -0.54
N VAL A 89 -8.09 0.48 0.69
CA VAL A 89 -7.97 1.56 1.67
C VAL A 89 -6.53 1.75 2.10
N ALA A 90 -5.81 0.67 2.41
CA ALA A 90 -4.39 0.73 2.73
C ALA A 90 -3.56 1.32 1.57
N SER A 91 -3.87 0.96 0.32
CA SER A 91 -3.21 1.51 -0.86
C SER A 91 -3.49 3.00 -1.06
N LEU A 92 -4.74 3.44 -0.89
CA LEU A 92 -5.10 4.86 -0.93
C LEU A 92 -4.38 5.65 0.17
N MET A 93 -4.40 5.12 1.39
CA MET A 93 -3.72 5.76 2.53
C MET A 93 -2.21 5.83 2.30
N SER A 94 -1.60 4.77 1.76
CA SER A 94 -0.18 4.77 1.39
C SER A 94 0.16 5.94 0.46
N SER A 95 -0.68 6.21 -0.54
CA SER A 95 -0.46 7.30 -1.48
C SER A 95 -0.43 8.68 -0.80
N PHE A 96 -1.26 8.88 0.23
CA PHE A 96 -1.28 10.15 0.99
C PHE A 96 -0.13 10.27 2.00
N PHE A 97 0.30 9.15 2.60
CA PHE A 97 1.30 9.17 3.68
C PHE A 97 2.72 8.90 3.23
N ILE A 98 2.94 8.37 2.03
CA ILE A 98 4.29 8.12 1.52
C ILE A 98 5.13 9.38 1.55
N ASP A 99 4.56 10.52 1.18
CA ASP A 99 5.26 11.80 1.19
C ASP A 99 5.65 12.21 2.61
N ASP A 100 4.74 12.10 3.58
CA ASP A 100 5.00 12.43 4.97
C ASP A 100 6.02 11.49 5.60
N VAL A 101 5.91 10.18 5.33
CA VAL A 101 6.86 9.17 5.81
C VAL A 101 8.24 9.38 5.19
N ALA A 102 8.32 9.54 3.88
CA ALA A 102 9.59 9.74 3.21
C ALA A 102 10.26 11.04 3.66
N LYS A 103 9.49 12.13 3.87
CA LYS A 103 10.00 13.38 4.44
C LYS A 103 10.52 13.19 5.86
N ALA A 104 9.80 12.46 6.72
CA ALA A 104 10.26 12.17 8.08
C ALA A 104 11.57 11.37 8.11
N VAL A 105 11.70 10.36 7.22
CA VAL A 105 12.95 9.60 7.05
C VAL A 105 14.08 10.51 6.57
N GLU A 106 13.83 11.32 5.54
CA GLU A 106 14.82 12.21 4.94
C GLU A 106 15.29 13.28 5.91
N THR A 107 14.37 13.91 6.64
CA THR A 107 14.72 14.93 7.65
C THR A 107 15.66 14.38 8.72
N LYS A 108 15.45 13.11 9.14
CA LYS A 108 16.27 12.51 10.18
C LYS A 108 17.59 11.96 9.68
N HIS A 109 17.59 11.23 8.57
CA HIS A 109 18.76 10.47 8.10
C HIS A 109 19.50 11.13 6.95
N TYR A 110 18.89 12.10 6.27
CA TYR A 110 19.44 12.78 5.09
C TYR A 110 19.18 14.29 5.14
N PRO A 111 19.53 15.00 6.24
CA PRO A 111 19.15 16.40 6.47
C PRO A 111 19.80 17.41 5.49
N HIS A 112 20.80 16.97 4.75
CA HIS A 112 21.49 17.77 3.75
C HIS A 112 20.78 17.82 2.39
N LEU A 113 19.70 17.06 2.22
CA LEU A 113 18.98 17.02 0.96
C LEU A 113 18.00 18.20 0.84
N PRO A 114 17.86 18.79 -0.35
CA PRO A 114 16.82 19.79 -0.60
C PRO A 114 15.41 19.17 -0.49
N ASP A 115 14.40 20.00 -0.35
CA ASP A 115 13.01 19.52 -0.32
C ASP A 115 12.65 18.79 -1.63
N ALA A 116 11.91 17.70 -1.49
CA ALA A 116 11.45 16.93 -2.65
C ALA A 116 10.32 17.66 -3.38
N THR A 117 10.26 17.51 -4.70
CA THR A 117 9.22 18.12 -5.51
C THR A 117 7.90 17.37 -5.34
N PRO A 118 6.79 18.05 -4.96
CA PRO A 118 5.49 17.40 -4.85
C PRO A 118 5.04 16.87 -6.22
N THR A 119 4.49 15.66 -6.24
CA THR A 119 3.92 15.08 -7.46
C THR A 119 2.57 15.71 -7.79
N SER A 120 2.31 16.04 -9.05
CA SER A 120 1.02 16.58 -9.48
C SER A 120 -0.11 15.54 -9.32
N PHE A 121 -1.29 15.99 -8.86
CA PHE A 121 -2.47 15.13 -8.67
C PHE A 121 -2.86 14.35 -9.94
N SER A 122 -2.90 15.02 -11.10
CA SER A 122 -3.25 14.37 -12.38
C SER A 122 -2.25 13.28 -12.77
N GLN A 123 -1.00 13.49 -12.45
CA GLN A 123 0.05 12.51 -12.67
C GLN A 123 -0.09 11.33 -11.71
N SER A 124 -0.42 11.56 -10.44
CA SER A 124 -0.65 10.49 -9.45
C SER A 124 -1.84 9.61 -9.86
N LEU A 125 -2.92 10.22 -10.36
CA LEU A 125 -4.10 9.48 -10.84
C LEU A 125 -3.75 8.55 -12.02
N ARG A 126 -2.96 9.03 -13.00
CA ARG A 126 -2.52 8.21 -14.14
C ARG A 126 -1.64 7.04 -13.70
N ASP A 127 -0.76 7.26 -12.71
CA ASP A 127 0.09 6.18 -12.19
C ASP A 127 -0.74 5.15 -11.44
N THR A 128 -1.70 5.60 -10.64
CA THR A 128 -2.63 4.71 -9.94
C THR A 128 -3.42 3.85 -10.94
N ALA A 129 -3.93 4.43 -12.04
CA ALA A 129 -4.62 3.69 -13.08
C ALA A 129 -3.71 2.65 -13.76
N ASN A 130 -2.48 3.02 -14.11
CA ASN A 130 -1.50 2.11 -14.70
C ASN A 130 -1.09 0.98 -13.72
N PHE A 131 -0.98 1.31 -12.44
CA PHE A 131 -0.67 0.33 -11.41
C PHE A 131 -1.83 -0.63 -11.17
N LEU A 132 -3.07 -0.15 -11.16
CA LEU A 132 -4.26 -1.00 -11.10
C LEU A 132 -4.32 -2.00 -12.25
N GLY A 133 -4.02 -1.57 -13.47
CA GLY A 133 -3.90 -2.47 -14.62
C GLY A 133 -2.84 -3.56 -14.39
N LEU A 134 -1.68 -3.20 -13.84
CA LEU A 134 -0.65 -4.17 -13.52
C LEU A 134 -1.10 -5.16 -12.42
N ILE A 135 -1.79 -4.67 -11.37
CA ILE A 135 -2.33 -5.52 -10.31
C ILE A 135 -3.27 -6.57 -10.92
N ILE A 136 -4.19 -6.16 -11.79
CA ILE A 136 -5.13 -7.07 -12.45
C ILE A 136 -4.38 -8.16 -13.22
N VAL A 137 -3.45 -7.76 -14.09
CA VAL A 137 -2.66 -8.71 -14.90
C VAL A 137 -1.83 -9.65 -14.02
N ALA A 138 -1.16 -9.12 -12.99
CA ALA A 138 -0.35 -9.92 -12.07
C ALA A 138 -1.20 -10.92 -11.28
N ASN A 139 -2.39 -10.52 -10.82
CA ASN A 139 -3.29 -11.42 -10.09
C ASN A 139 -3.93 -12.48 -11.02
N MET A 140 -4.26 -12.15 -12.26
CA MET A 140 -4.70 -13.15 -13.24
C MET A 140 -3.60 -14.19 -13.50
N PHE A 141 -2.35 -13.74 -13.65
CA PHE A 141 -1.22 -14.65 -13.79
C PHE A 141 -1.00 -15.49 -12.53
N ALA A 142 -1.08 -14.88 -11.35
CA ALA A 142 -0.99 -15.60 -10.07
C ALA A 142 -2.08 -16.66 -9.94
N LEU A 143 -3.31 -16.38 -10.37
CA LEU A 143 -4.40 -17.35 -10.35
C LEU A 143 -4.09 -18.59 -11.18
N ILE A 144 -3.51 -18.43 -12.37
CA ILE A 144 -3.07 -19.55 -13.20
C ILE A 144 -2.01 -20.37 -12.46
N LEU A 145 -1.03 -19.69 -11.83
CA LEU A 145 0.00 -20.37 -11.06
C LEU A 145 -0.57 -21.11 -9.84
N TYR A 146 -1.58 -20.57 -9.17
CA TYR A 146 -2.26 -21.24 -8.04
C TYR A 146 -2.97 -22.52 -8.49
N LEU A 147 -3.58 -22.52 -9.67
CA LEU A 147 -4.24 -23.71 -10.23
C LEU A 147 -3.24 -24.79 -10.60
N LEU A 148 -2.07 -24.41 -11.14
CA LEU A 148 -1.04 -25.34 -11.56
C LEU A 148 -0.16 -25.84 -10.42
N PHE A 149 0.09 -25.00 -9.42
CA PHE A 149 1.06 -25.22 -8.35
C PHE A 149 0.47 -24.92 -6.96
N ALA A 150 -0.71 -25.46 -6.66
CA ALA A 150 -1.43 -25.20 -5.40
C ALA A 150 -0.59 -25.37 -4.12
N PRO A 151 0.31 -26.38 -3.96
CA PRO A 151 1.15 -26.50 -2.77
C PRO A 151 2.12 -25.33 -2.56
N PHE A 152 2.44 -24.59 -3.62
CA PHE A 152 3.35 -23.44 -3.59
C PHE A 152 2.60 -22.09 -3.49
N ALA A 153 1.29 -22.09 -3.24
CA ALA A 153 0.48 -20.89 -3.19
C ALA A 153 1.05 -19.78 -2.28
N PRO A 154 1.58 -20.03 -1.06
CA PRO A 154 2.18 -18.98 -0.25
C PRO A 154 3.41 -18.34 -0.91
N LEU A 155 4.25 -19.12 -1.58
CA LEU A 155 5.44 -18.60 -2.27
C LEU A 155 5.06 -17.77 -3.48
N ILE A 156 4.05 -18.22 -4.24
CA ILE A 156 3.50 -17.46 -5.38
C ILE A 156 2.93 -16.13 -4.87
N PHE A 157 2.14 -16.16 -3.79
CA PHE A 157 1.58 -14.97 -3.16
C PHE A 157 2.66 -13.96 -2.77
N TRP A 158 3.67 -14.38 -2.02
CA TRP A 158 4.74 -13.48 -1.59
C TRP A 158 5.58 -12.97 -2.75
N SER A 159 5.82 -13.80 -3.76
CA SER A 159 6.60 -13.43 -4.94
C SER A 159 5.88 -12.36 -5.77
N VAL A 160 4.61 -12.57 -6.09
CA VAL A 160 3.81 -11.64 -6.90
C VAL A 160 3.56 -10.34 -6.14
N ASN A 161 3.11 -10.43 -4.88
CA ASN A 161 2.90 -9.23 -4.06
C ASN A 161 4.22 -8.51 -3.77
N GLY A 162 5.31 -9.25 -3.58
CA GLY A 162 6.64 -8.67 -3.43
C GLY A 162 7.08 -7.86 -4.65
N TYR A 163 6.81 -8.35 -5.85
CA TYR A 163 7.07 -7.62 -7.09
C TYR A 163 6.23 -6.33 -7.16
N LEU A 164 4.93 -6.43 -6.87
CA LEU A 164 4.00 -5.30 -6.91
C LEU A 164 4.37 -4.23 -5.88
N LEU A 165 4.56 -4.63 -4.62
CA LEU A 165 4.93 -3.71 -3.53
C LEU A 165 6.30 -3.06 -3.80
N GLY A 166 7.29 -3.87 -4.16
CA GLY A 166 8.62 -3.36 -4.46
C GLY A 166 8.60 -2.30 -5.56
N ARG A 167 7.82 -2.55 -6.61
CA ARG A 167 7.68 -1.60 -7.72
C ARG A 167 6.93 -0.33 -7.29
N GLU A 168 5.80 -0.48 -6.61
CA GLU A 168 4.96 0.65 -6.22
C GLU A 168 5.70 1.58 -5.27
N TYR A 169 6.13 1.07 -4.12
CA TYR A 169 6.76 1.90 -3.10
C TYR A 169 8.07 2.53 -3.58
N PHE A 170 8.90 1.78 -4.30
CA PHE A 170 10.13 2.36 -4.84
C PHE A 170 9.84 3.47 -5.85
N GLN A 171 8.91 3.26 -6.78
CA GLN A 171 8.60 4.27 -7.79
C GLN A 171 7.96 5.52 -7.18
N LEU A 172 7.08 5.36 -6.19
CA LEU A 172 6.48 6.49 -5.48
C LEU A 172 7.53 7.32 -4.75
N VAL A 173 8.44 6.68 -4.01
CA VAL A 173 9.53 7.37 -3.31
C VAL A 173 10.52 8.01 -4.29
N ALA A 174 10.98 7.27 -5.29
CA ALA A 174 11.97 7.75 -6.26
C ALA A 174 11.43 8.89 -7.12
N ALA A 175 10.15 8.83 -7.54
CA ALA A 175 9.56 9.85 -8.40
C ALA A 175 9.56 11.25 -7.78
N ARG A 176 9.51 11.34 -6.44
CA ARG A 176 9.61 12.60 -5.69
C ARG A 176 10.96 13.29 -5.87
N ARG A 177 12.01 12.50 -6.10
CA ARG A 177 13.40 12.97 -6.15
C ARG A 177 13.96 13.10 -7.57
N VAL A 178 13.72 12.11 -8.40
CA VAL A 178 14.32 12.01 -9.73
C VAL A 178 13.30 12.08 -10.87
N GLY A 179 12.02 12.23 -10.54
CA GLY A 179 10.97 12.16 -11.54
C GLY A 179 10.64 10.72 -11.96
N ARG A 180 9.58 10.56 -12.74
CA ARG A 180 9.00 9.23 -13.05
C ARG A 180 9.80 8.41 -14.04
N ALA A 181 10.36 9.06 -15.05
CA ALA A 181 11.15 8.37 -16.07
C ALA A 181 12.38 7.71 -15.44
N ASP A 182 13.10 8.45 -14.62
CA ASP A 182 14.29 7.95 -13.94
C ASP A 182 13.95 6.99 -12.80
N ALA A 183 12.88 7.20 -12.06
CA ALA A 183 12.39 6.23 -11.10
C ALA A 183 12.11 4.86 -11.74
N LYS A 184 11.48 4.83 -12.93
CA LYS A 184 11.25 3.60 -13.70
C LYS A 184 12.55 2.98 -14.21
N ARG A 185 13.52 3.79 -14.62
CA ARG A 185 14.84 3.33 -15.06
C ARG A 185 15.61 2.69 -13.90
N LEU A 186 15.64 3.36 -12.74
CA LEU A 186 16.27 2.87 -11.51
C LEU A 186 15.61 1.56 -11.02
N TRP A 187 14.28 1.50 -11.06
CA TRP A 187 13.55 0.26 -10.77
C TRP A 187 14.07 -0.89 -11.62
N ARG A 188 14.14 -0.72 -12.94
CA ARG A 188 14.61 -1.78 -13.86
C ARG A 188 16.05 -2.18 -13.58
N LYS A 189 16.91 -1.22 -13.26
CA LYS A 189 18.33 -1.45 -12.94
C LYS A 189 18.50 -2.28 -11.68
N HIS A 190 17.64 -2.11 -10.68
CA HIS A 190 17.75 -2.75 -9.36
C HIS A 190 16.60 -3.72 -9.05
N ILE A 191 15.92 -4.23 -10.07
CA ILE A 191 14.70 -5.03 -9.93
C ILE A 191 14.86 -6.20 -8.95
N GLY A 192 15.96 -6.93 -8.96
CA GLY A 192 16.20 -8.06 -8.06
C GLY A 192 16.25 -7.66 -6.59
N THR A 193 16.98 -6.58 -6.27
CA THR A 193 17.07 -6.06 -4.89
C THR A 193 15.73 -5.55 -4.40
N LEU A 194 15.02 -4.81 -5.27
CA LEU A 194 13.73 -4.21 -4.93
C LEU A 194 12.61 -5.25 -4.83
N TRP A 195 12.70 -6.32 -5.62
CA TRP A 195 11.78 -7.46 -5.52
C TRP A 195 11.96 -8.22 -4.21
N ILE A 196 13.21 -8.51 -3.81
CA ILE A 196 13.52 -9.13 -2.52
C ILE A 196 13.00 -8.25 -1.37
N ALA A 197 13.23 -6.94 -1.42
CA ALA A 197 12.69 -6.01 -0.43
C ALA A 197 11.15 -6.07 -0.37
N GLY A 198 10.50 -6.11 -1.53
CA GLY A 198 9.06 -6.28 -1.61
C GLY A 198 8.55 -7.60 -1.04
N ILE A 199 9.26 -8.72 -1.26
CA ILE A 199 8.92 -10.02 -0.65
C ILE A 199 8.98 -9.94 0.87
N CYS A 200 10.01 -9.30 1.43
CA CYS A 200 10.12 -9.07 2.88
C CYS A 200 8.95 -8.24 3.42
N MET A 201 8.41 -7.31 2.61
CA MET A 201 7.22 -6.53 2.97
C MET A 201 5.91 -7.30 2.73
N ALA A 202 5.88 -8.23 1.77
CA ALA A 202 4.70 -9.03 1.46
C ALA A 202 4.43 -10.10 2.52
N ALA A 203 5.45 -10.64 3.19
CA ALA A 203 5.30 -11.66 4.22
C ALA A 203 4.40 -11.19 5.39
N PRO A 204 4.57 -9.99 5.97
CA PRO A 204 3.68 -9.46 7.01
C PRO A 204 2.24 -9.20 6.55
N LEU A 205 1.98 -9.06 5.23
CA LEU A 205 0.60 -8.88 4.73
C LEU A 205 -0.31 -10.07 5.04
N SER A 206 0.27 -11.25 5.27
CA SER A 206 -0.47 -12.44 5.69
C SER A 206 -1.04 -12.33 7.10
N ILE A 207 -0.62 -11.32 7.88
CA ILE A 207 -1.06 -11.08 9.26
C ILE A 207 -1.91 -9.80 9.27
N PRO A 208 -3.23 -9.86 9.56
CA PRO A 208 -4.13 -8.72 9.44
C PRO A 208 -3.68 -7.45 10.19
N LEU A 209 -3.20 -7.59 11.43
CA LEU A 209 -2.72 -6.46 12.22
C LEU A 209 -1.40 -5.88 11.68
N ALA A 210 -0.49 -6.73 11.19
CA ALA A 210 0.76 -6.30 10.59
C ALA A 210 0.53 -5.54 9.28
N ASN A 211 -0.51 -5.92 8.52
CA ASN A 211 -0.89 -5.26 7.27
C ASN A 211 -1.12 -3.74 7.42
N LEU A 212 -1.60 -3.30 8.58
CA LEU A 212 -1.81 -1.88 8.86
C LEU A 212 -0.49 -1.08 8.93
N PHE A 213 0.59 -1.73 9.32
CA PHE A 213 1.92 -1.11 9.46
C PHE A 213 2.76 -1.21 8.18
N VAL A 214 2.48 -2.20 7.32
CA VAL A 214 3.25 -2.48 6.10
C VAL A 214 3.40 -1.25 5.20
N PRO A 215 2.36 -0.45 4.91
CA PRO A 215 2.48 0.71 4.04
C PRO A 215 3.55 1.71 4.53
N ILE A 216 3.57 1.98 5.83
CA ILE A 216 4.44 2.97 6.43
C ILE A 216 5.87 2.43 6.52
N LEU A 217 6.03 1.18 6.97
CA LEU A 217 7.33 0.52 7.00
C LEU A 217 7.93 0.33 5.60
N ALA A 218 7.10 0.02 4.62
CA ALA A 218 7.52 -0.08 3.23
C ALA A 218 7.99 1.28 2.71
N ALA A 219 7.22 2.36 2.89
CA ALA A 219 7.63 3.70 2.49
C ALA A 219 8.99 4.09 3.10
N ALA A 220 9.18 3.86 4.41
CA ALA A 220 10.44 4.14 5.08
C ALA A 220 11.59 3.26 4.55
N THR A 221 11.37 1.96 4.40
CA THR A 221 12.38 1.02 3.90
C THR A 221 12.80 1.36 2.47
N PHE A 222 11.82 1.65 1.59
CA PHE A 222 12.13 2.01 0.20
C PHE A 222 12.75 3.40 0.07
N THR A 223 12.50 4.32 1.02
CA THR A 223 13.24 5.59 1.10
C THR A 223 14.72 5.34 1.40
N HIS A 224 15.03 4.53 2.40
CA HIS A 224 16.42 4.14 2.69
C HIS A 224 17.09 3.40 1.54
N LEU A 225 16.36 2.47 0.89
CA LEU A 225 16.85 1.75 -0.28
C LEU A 225 17.13 2.68 -1.45
N PHE A 226 16.25 3.63 -1.73
CA PHE A 226 16.43 4.61 -2.79
C PHE A 226 17.74 5.38 -2.58
N HIS A 227 17.95 5.96 -1.40
CA HIS A 227 19.17 6.70 -1.10
C HIS A 227 20.42 5.82 -1.11
N SER A 228 20.33 4.58 -0.69
CA SER A 228 21.45 3.64 -0.71
C SER A 228 21.81 3.14 -2.11
N LEU A 229 20.84 3.05 -3.01
CA LEU A 229 21.05 2.61 -4.40
C LEU A 229 21.46 3.77 -5.32
N THR A 230 21.12 4.97 -4.93
CA THR A 230 21.38 6.19 -5.73
C THR A 230 22.53 6.99 -5.18
N SER A 231 23.56 6.50 -4.54
CA SER A 231 24.72 7.21 -3.95
C SER A 231 25.27 8.41 -4.77
N VAL A 232 24.40 9.16 -5.41
CA VAL A 232 24.65 10.31 -6.25
C VAL A 232 24.50 11.57 -5.41
N PRO A 233 25.44 12.51 -5.41
CA PRO A 233 25.22 13.84 -4.88
C PRO A 233 24.07 14.49 -5.66
N TYR A 234 22.98 14.80 -4.98
CA TYR A 234 21.87 15.57 -5.55
C TYR A 234 22.28 17.05 -5.66
N ALA A 235 23.12 17.35 -6.59
CA ALA A 235 23.41 18.69 -7.04
C ALA A 235 23.37 18.65 -8.56
N GLY A 236 22.23 19.05 -9.14
CA GLY A 236 22.12 19.63 -10.47
C GLY A 236 22.91 18.98 -11.62
N THR A 237 23.21 17.71 -11.58
CA THR A 237 23.97 17.06 -12.64
C THR A 237 23.00 16.45 -13.64
N ASN A 238 22.90 17.10 -14.78
CA ASN A 238 22.36 16.57 -16.02
C ASN A 238 22.86 15.13 -16.23
N LEU A 239 21.93 14.18 -16.25
CA LEU A 239 22.19 12.81 -16.70
C LEU A 239 22.31 12.73 -18.25
N ASP A 240 22.70 13.85 -18.86
CA ASP A 240 22.90 13.94 -20.30
C ASP A 240 24.32 13.54 -20.64
N HIS A 241 24.80 12.42 -20.50
CA HIS A 241 25.97 11.88 -21.20
C HIS A 241 26.37 10.52 -20.67
N GLU A 242 25.59 9.50 -21.10
CA GLU A 242 26.16 8.20 -21.48
C GLU A 242 25.15 7.53 -22.42
N GLN A 243 25.44 7.76 -23.72
CA GLN A 243 24.89 7.02 -24.83
C GLN A 243 25.52 5.62 -24.89
#